data_139c26e90229b8fbcecdca3b2d4f9dbb
#
_entry.id   139c26e90229b8fbcecdca3b2d4f9dbb
#
_cell.length_a   1.000
_cell.length_b   1.000
_cell.length_c   1.000
_cell.angle_alpha   90.00
_cell.angle_beta   90.00
_cell.angle_gamma   90.00
#
_symmetry.space_group_name_H-M   'P 1'
#
loop_
_entity.id
_entity.type
_entity.pdbx_description
1 polymer ?
#
loop_
_entity_poly.entity_id
_entity_poly.type
_entity_poly.pdbx_seq_one_letter_code
_entity_poly.pdbx_strand_id
1 'polypeptide(L)'
;MTTTVAVTGAAGGLGEAIARAFADDGATVALGGRDRDAIEALADELGGVALRTDVRDEFEVERLLEEASRAGEESGVDVVVPCAAVFHGDPGNAPLDETAYSAFDDTMRTNLRGVFAAVREAVPHMDETGRVLIPTGSVAREAKAGFGAYAVSKAAAEGAMRQFAADCEQAVGCVDPGTVDTALHGLGGRDPSEAADLFTWAASVPEELDGEILGLKDWKQATR
;
A
#
# COMPACT_ATOMS: atom_id res chain seq x y z
N MET A 1 11.29 14.92 14.95
CA MET A 1 10.58 15.17 13.67
C MET A 1 9.44 14.20 13.61
N THR A 2 8.24 14.65 13.31
CA THR A 2 7.04 13.81 13.20
C THR A 2 7.00 13.25 11.78
N THR A 3 6.96 11.93 11.62
CA THR A 3 6.89 11.25 10.32
C THR A 3 5.53 11.51 9.67
N THR A 4 5.49 11.88 8.39
CA THR A 4 4.27 12.02 7.60
C THR A 4 4.07 10.80 6.70
N VAL A 5 2.91 10.15 6.83
CA VAL A 5 2.61 8.89 6.13
C VAL A 5 1.34 9.03 5.29
N ALA A 6 1.44 8.78 3.99
CA ALA A 6 0.29 8.72 3.10
C ALA A 6 -0.13 7.27 2.81
N VAL A 7 -1.40 6.93 3.07
CA VAL A 7 -1.94 5.58 2.85
C VAL A 7 -3.12 5.64 1.90
N THR A 8 -3.05 4.95 0.75
CA THR A 8 -4.22 4.75 -0.12
C THR A 8 -4.95 3.46 0.25
N GLY A 9 -6.26 3.40 0.01
CA GLY A 9 -7.06 2.25 0.42
C GLY A 9 -7.26 2.16 1.94
N ALA A 10 -7.24 3.30 2.63
CA ALA A 10 -7.31 3.40 4.08
C ALA A 10 -8.72 3.17 4.67
N ALA A 11 -9.75 2.97 3.83
CA ALA A 11 -11.14 2.81 4.29
C ALA A 11 -11.44 1.44 4.95
N GLY A 12 -10.43 0.62 5.24
CA GLY A 12 -10.60 -0.66 5.92
C GLY A 12 -9.51 -1.68 5.61
N GLY A 13 -9.62 -2.83 6.23
CA GLY A 13 -8.70 -3.94 6.07
C GLY A 13 -7.26 -3.60 6.42
N LEU A 14 -6.32 -3.98 5.56
CA LEU A 14 -4.90 -3.75 5.80
C LEU A 14 -4.52 -2.27 5.80
N GLY A 15 -5.13 -1.45 4.92
CA GLY A 15 -4.82 -0.02 4.83
C GLY A 15 -5.19 0.76 6.09
N GLU A 16 -6.35 0.47 6.69
CA GLU A 16 -6.75 1.02 7.97
C GLU A 16 -5.80 0.61 9.09
N ALA A 17 -5.47 -0.69 9.17
CA ALA A 17 -4.57 -1.19 10.20
C ALA A 17 -3.17 -0.56 10.11
N ILE A 18 -2.64 -0.38 8.89
CA ILE A 18 -1.36 0.31 8.67
C ILE A 18 -1.45 1.77 9.14
N ALA A 19 -2.52 2.49 8.78
CA ALA A 19 -2.70 3.87 9.20
C ALA A 19 -2.72 4.01 10.73
N ARG A 20 -3.42 3.10 11.42
CA ARG A 20 -3.45 3.04 12.89
C ARG A 20 -2.07 2.78 13.48
N ALA A 21 -1.34 1.79 12.97
CA ALA A 21 -0.01 1.45 13.48
C ALA A 21 0.98 2.63 13.35
N PHE A 22 0.99 3.32 12.22
CA PHE A 22 1.82 4.52 12.08
C PHE A 22 1.39 5.68 12.98
N ALA A 23 0.08 5.87 13.16
CA ALA A 23 -0.43 6.91 14.08
C ALA A 23 -0.08 6.59 15.54
N ASP A 24 -0.15 5.31 15.96
CA ASP A 24 0.26 4.85 17.29
C ASP A 24 1.77 5.08 17.53
N ASP A 25 2.59 5.01 16.49
CA ASP A 25 4.01 5.38 16.50
C ASP A 25 4.26 6.90 16.45
N GLY A 26 3.19 7.71 16.46
CA GLY A 26 3.27 9.18 16.50
C GLY A 26 3.39 9.85 15.14
N ALA A 27 3.13 9.15 14.04
CA ALA A 27 3.14 9.74 12.71
C ALA A 27 1.86 10.58 12.44
N THR A 28 1.99 11.62 11.61
CA THR A 28 0.86 12.28 10.98
C THR A 28 0.42 11.46 9.78
N VAL A 29 -0.86 11.03 9.74
CA VAL A 29 -1.37 10.18 8.65
C VAL A 29 -2.27 10.96 7.70
N ALA A 30 -2.08 10.74 6.40
CA ALA A 30 -2.93 11.23 5.32
C ALA A 30 -3.62 10.04 4.63
N LEU A 31 -4.95 10.00 4.69
CA LEU A 31 -5.76 8.86 4.35
C LEU A 31 -6.50 9.06 3.03
N GLY A 32 -6.22 8.21 2.05
CA GLY A 32 -6.91 8.16 0.76
C GLY A 32 -7.81 6.96 0.63
N GLY A 33 -9.03 7.16 0.18
CA GLY A 33 -9.99 6.07 -0.05
C GLY A 33 -11.24 6.55 -0.79
N ARG A 34 -12.00 5.62 -1.36
CA ARG A 34 -13.24 5.94 -2.10
C ARG A 34 -14.44 6.21 -1.18
N ASP A 35 -14.45 5.57 -0.03
CA ASP A 35 -15.47 5.78 1.01
C ASP A 35 -15.05 6.98 1.87
N ARG A 36 -15.64 8.13 1.55
CA ARG A 36 -15.34 9.39 2.20
C ARG A 36 -15.63 9.34 3.70
N ASP A 37 -16.81 8.85 4.06
CA ASP A 37 -17.26 8.86 5.45
C ASP A 37 -16.35 7.98 6.33
N ALA A 38 -15.93 6.82 5.80
CA ALA A 38 -15.03 5.91 6.50
C ALA A 38 -13.64 6.52 6.73
N ILE A 39 -13.03 7.17 5.71
CA ILE A 39 -11.68 7.76 5.86
C ILE A 39 -11.71 9.04 6.70
N GLU A 40 -12.77 9.86 6.61
CA GLU A 40 -12.92 11.06 7.46
C GLU A 40 -13.08 10.68 8.93
N ALA A 41 -13.91 9.67 9.24
CA ALA A 41 -14.06 9.16 10.60
C ALA A 41 -12.73 8.60 11.16
N LEU A 42 -11.98 7.88 10.34
CA LEU A 42 -10.67 7.36 10.74
C LEU A 42 -9.65 8.49 10.94
N ALA A 43 -9.62 9.49 10.07
CA ALA A 43 -8.72 10.64 10.21
C ALA A 43 -9.03 11.45 11.48
N ASP A 44 -10.32 11.67 11.79
CA ASP A 44 -10.75 12.34 13.03
C ASP A 44 -10.28 11.58 14.27
N GLU A 45 -10.37 10.24 14.25
CA GLU A 45 -9.91 9.39 15.33
C GLU A 45 -8.39 9.44 15.53
N LEU A 46 -7.62 9.44 14.42
CA LEU A 46 -6.16 9.39 14.45
C LEU A 46 -5.48 10.77 14.50
N GLY A 47 -6.27 11.85 14.40
CA GLY A 47 -5.73 13.21 14.34
C GLY A 47 -4.99 13.50 13.01
N GLY A 48 -5.35 12.78 11.94
CA GLY A 48 -4.77 12.91 10.61
C GLY A 48 -5.64 13.72 9.64
N VAL A 49 -5.34 13.61 8.36
CA VAL A 49 -6.12 14.22 7.28
C VAL A 49 -6.69 13.14 6.35
N ALA A 50 -7.84 13.42 5.74
CA ALA A 50 -8.47 12.51 4.79
C ALA A 50 -8.85 13.22 3.50
N LEU A 51 -8.66 12.53 2.38
CA LEU A 51 -9.12 12.99 1.08
C LEU A 51 -9.74 11.84 0.30
N ARG A 52 -10.99 12.02 -0.17
CA ARG A 52 -11.58 11.04 -1.08
C ARG A 52 -10.69 10.86 -2.29
N THR A 53 -10.23 9.63 -2.52
CA THR A 53 -9.24 9.31 -3.55
C THR A 53 -9.58 8.00 -4.24
N ASP A 54 -9.81 8.07 -5.55
CA ASP A 54 -9.81 6.91 -6.43
C ASP A 54 -8.43 6.82 -7.10
N VAL A 55 -7.65 5.79 -6.77
CA VAL A 55 -6.29 5.62 -7.29
C VAL A 55 -6.21 5.40 -8.80
N ARG A 56 -7.35 5.24 -9.48
CA ARG A 56 -7.46 5.17 -10.94
C ARG A 56 -7.44 6.56 -11.60
N ASP A 57 -7.54 7.63 -10.79
CA ASP A 57 -7.45 9.03 -11.19
C ASP A 57 -6.18 9.63 -10.60
N GLU A 58 -5.19 9.93 -11.45
CA GLU A 58 -3.90 10.49 -11.03
C GLU A 58 -4.02 11.84 -10.35
N PHE A 59 -4.99 12.66 -10.72
CA PHE A 59 -5.20 13.98 -10.11
C PHE A 59 -5.75 13.86 -8.68
N GLU A 60 -6.59 12.85 -8.40
CA GLU A 60 -7.04 12.59 -7.03
C GLU A 60 -5.87 12.08 -6.17
N VAL A 61 -4.95 11.29 -6.73
CA VAL A 61 -3.72 10.83 -6.05
C VAL A 61 -2.77 12.00 -5.79
N GLU A 62 -2.49 12.84 -6.79
CA GLU A 62 -1.66 14.04 -6.65
C GLU A 62 -2.17 14.94 -5.50
N ARG A 63 -3.49 15.22 -5.48
CA ARG A 63 -4.10 16.04 -4.42
C ARG A 63 -3.95 15.42 -3.03
N LEU A 64 -4.06 14.10 -2.91
CA LEU A 64 -3.83 13.41 -1.63
C LEU A 64 -2.41 13.66 -1.13
N LEU A 65 -1.42 13.54 -2.02
CA LEU A 65 -0.01 13.70 -1.66
C LEU A 65 0.37 15.16 -1.41
N GLU A 66 -0.24 16.10 -2.11
CA GLU A 66 -0.15 17.54 -1.78
C GLU A 66 -0.70 17.85 -0.38
N GLU A 67 -1.86 17.29 0.00
CA GLU A 67 -2.42 17.46 1.34
C GLU A 67 -1.55 16.76 2.40
N ALA A 68 -1.07 15.54 2.11
CA ALA A 68 -0.14 14.84 2.99
C ALA A 68 1.11 15.68 3.27
N SER A 69 1.72 16.28 2.23
CA SER A 69 2.93 17.09 2.37
C SER A 69 2.76 18.36 3.20
N ARG A 70 1.51 18.79 3.42
CA ARG A 70 1.18 19.98 4.24
C ARG A 70 0.71 19.61 5.65
N ALA A 71 0.38 18.34 5.89
CA ALA A 71 -0.26 17.90 7.13
C ALA A 71 0.73 17.74 8.29
N GLY A 72 1.99 17.40 8.03
CA GLY A 72 3.03 17.23 9.02
C GLY A 72 3.57 18.56 9.57
N GLU A 73 4.38 18.48 10.62
CA GLU A 73 5.07 19.66 11.20
C GLU A 73 6.11 20.25 10.22
N GLU A 74 6.70 19.40 9.40
CA GLU A 74 7.60 19.78 8.30
C GLU A 74 6.91 19.45 6.97
N SER A 75 7.19 20.25 5.93
CA SER A 75 6.64 20.00 4.59
C SER A 75 7.32 18.77 3.99
N GLY A 76 6.52 17.81 3.54
CA GLY A 76 6.99 16.61 2.87
C GLY A 76 6.20 15.36 3.28
N VAL A 77 6.50 14.27 2.60
CA VAL A 77 5.95 12.92 2.88
C VAL A 77 7.12 11.99 3.10
N ASP A 78 7.18 11.34 4.25
CA ASP A 78 8.27 10.43 4.61
C ASP A 78 7.99 8.99 4.14
N VAL A 79 6.72 8.57 4.23
CA VAL A 79 6.32 7.20 3.89
C VAL A 79 5.06 7.20 3.04
N VAL A 80 5.07 6.41 1.97
CA VAL A 80 3.88 6.17 1.13
C VAL A 80 3.53 4.69 1.11
N VAL A 81 2.27 4.36 1.42
CA VAL A 81 1.77 2.99 1.37
C VAL A 81 0.62 2.90 0.37
N PRO A 82 0.87 2.48 -0.90
CA PRO A 82 -0.16 2.29 -1.92
C PRO A 82 -0.93 0.98 -1.67
N CYS A 83 -1.84 1.00 -0.67
CA CYS A 83 -2.55 -0.19 -0.21
C CYS A 83 -3.88 -0.45 -0.96
N ALA A 84 -4.37 0.50 -1.76
CA ALA A 84 -5.60 0.33 -2.53
C ALA A 84 -5.50 -0.85 -3.51
N ALA A 85 -6.42 -1.80 -3.40
CA ALA A 85 -6.49 -2.96 -4.29
C ALA A 85 -7.93 -3.44 -4.47
N VAL A 86 -8.16 -4.16 -5.58
CA VAL A 86 -9.41 -4.90 -5.85
C VAL A 86 -9.09 -6.35 -6.23
N PHE A 87 -10.03 -7.23 -5.92
CA PHE A 87 -10.07 -8.60 -6.37
C PHE A 87 -11.48 -8.87 -6.96
N HIS A 88 -11.56 -9.29 -8.20
CA HIS A 88 -12.81 -9.64 -8.85
C HIS A 88 -13.03 -11.14 -8.81
N GLY A 89 -14.10 -11.58 -8.13
CA GLY A 89 -14.42 -12.98 -7.87
C GLY A 89 -14.01 -13.43 -6.47
N ASP A 90 -14.04 -14.74 -6.24
CA ASP A 90 -13.67 -15.35 -4.96
C ASP A 90 -12.23 -15.88 -5.04
N PRO A 91 -11.36 -15.55 -4.08
CA PRO A 91 -10.01 -16.09 -4.03
C PRO A 91 -9.98 -17.62 -4.07
N GLY A 92 -9.17 -18.16 -4.97
CA GLY A 92 -9.13 -19.61 -5.25
C GLY A 92 -10.15 -20.10 -6.28
N ASN A 93 -11.11 -19.27 -6.69
CA ASN A 93 -12.16 -19.61 -7.65
C ASN A 93 -12.29 -18.64 -8.84
N ALA A 94 -11.28 -17.81 -9.09
CA ALA A 94 -11.25 -16.83 -10.19
C ALA A 94 -10.10 -17.16 -11.18
N PRO A 95 -10.24 -18.19 -12.03
CA PRO A 95 -9.19 -18.57 -12.97
C PRO A 95 -9.00 -17.49 -14.04
N LEU A 96 -7.76 -17.34 -14.53
CA LEU A 96 -7.39 -16.25 -15.44
C LEU A 96 -8.08 -16.34 -16.80
N ASP A 97 -8.25 -17.55 -17.33
CA ASP A 97 -8.88 -17.83 -18.63
C ASP A 97 -10.40 -17.58 -18.65
N GLU A 98 -11.03 -17.49 -17.48
CA GLU A 98 -12.45 -17.12 -17.33
C GLU A 98 -12.64 -15.66 -16.89
N THR A 99 -11.55 -14.92 -16.64
CA THR A 99 -11.60 -13.52 -16.20
C THR A 99 -12.15 -12.63 -17.32
N ALA A 100 -13.24 -11.90 -17.06
CA ALA A 100 -13.76 -10.90 -17.99
C ALA A 100 -12.74 -9.78 -18.25
N TYR A 101 -12.63 -9.31 -19.51
CA TYR A 101 -11.70 -8.22 -19.87
C TYR A 101 -11.90 -6.97 -18.98
N SER A 102 -13.14 -6.60 -18.69
CA SER A 102 -13.42 -5.45 -17.82
C SER A 102 -12.92 -5.64 -16.38
N ALA A 103 -13.00 -6.86 -15.84
CA ALA A 103 -12.47 -7.19 -14.53
C ALA A 103 -10.93 -7.18 -14.52
N PHE A 104 -10.31 -7.69 -15.60
CA PHE A 104 -8.87 -7.62 -15.79
C PHE A 104 -8.39 -6.16 -15.86
N ASP A 105 -9.04 -5.34 -16.70
CA ASP A 105 -8.68 -3.93 -16.88
C ASP A 105 -8.85 -3.13 -15.59
N ASP A 106 -9.93 -3.33 -14.83
CA ASP A 106 -10.15 -2.65 -13.54
C ASP A 106 -9.12 -3.09 -12.49
N THR A 107 -8.77 -4.40 -12.47
CA THR A 107 -7.70 -4.91 -11.60
C THR A 107 -6.36 -4.25 -11.92
N MET A 108 -5.98 -4.17 -13.18
CA MET A 108 -4.72 -3.55 -13.60
C MET A 108 -4.71 -2.05 -13.35
N ARG A 109 -5.84 -1.37 -13.59
CA ARG A 109 -5.96 0.07 -13.30
C ARG A 109 -5.85 0.39 -11.82
N THR A 110 -6.41 -0.44 -10.96
CA THR A 110 -6.38 -0.21 -9.51
C THR A 110 -5.06 -0.70 -8.91
N ASN A 111 -4.70 -1.97 -9.10
CA ASN A 111 -3.63 -2.62 -8.35
C ASN A 111 -2.22 -2.33 -8.91
N LEU A 112 -2.10 -1.99 -10.20
CA LEU A 112 -0.83 -1.65 -10.83
C LEU A 112 -0.72 -0.15 -11.12
N ARG A 113 -1.65 0.41 -11.93
CA ARG A 113 -1.59 1.83 -12.28
C ARG A 113 -1.81 2.72 -11.06
N GLY A 114 -2.64 2.30 -10.10
CA GLY A 114 -2.81 3.00 -8.83
C GLY A 114 -1.52 3.03 -7.99
N VAL A 115 -0.79 1.92 -7.92
CA VAL A 115 0.55 1.87 -7.29
C VAL A 115 1.51 2.80 -8.04
N PHE A 116 1.58 2.70 -9.37
CA PHE A 116 2.43 3.57 -10.19
C PHE A 116 2.12 5.06 -9.96
N ALA A 117 0.84 5.44 -9.94
CA ALA A 117 0.43 6.83 -9.69
C ALA A 117 0.85 7.28 -8.28
N ALA A 118 0.61 6.46 -7.25
CA ALA A 118 0.97 6.81 -5.88
C ALA A 118 2.47 7.04 -5.72
N VAL A 119 3.33 6.21 -6.31
CA VAL A 119 4.79 6.40 -6.25
C VAL A 119 5.21 7.63 -7.05
N ARG A 120 4.73 7.74 -8.30
CA ARG A 120 5.10 8.84 -9.20
C ARG A 120 4.74 10.21 -8.62
N GLU A 121 3.52 10.35 -8.11
CA GLU A 121 3.05 11.63 -7.56
C GLU A 121 3.63 11.89 -6.15
N ALA A 122 4.14 10.85 -5.45
CA ALA A 122 4.80 11.03 -4.16
C ALA A 122 6.22 11.61 -4.27
N VAL A 123 7.01 11.15 -5.24
CA VAL A 123 8.43 11.52 -5.41
C VAL A 123 8.68 13.04 -5.32
N PRO A 124 7.87 13.94 -5.94
CA PRO A 124 8.06 15.38 -5.82
C PRO A 124 7.86 15.96 -4.41
N HIS A 125 7.24 15.20 -3.51
CA HIS A 125 6.94 15.58 -2.12
C HIS A 125 7.80 14.86 -1.10
N MET A 126 8.75 14.04 -1.53
CA MET A 126 9.64 13.24 -0.69
C MET A 126 11.09 13.72 -0.86
N ASP A 127 11.85 13.68 0.21
CA ASP A 127 13.31 13.82 0.13
C ASP A 127 13.99 12.45 -0.13
N GLU A 128 15.32 12.42 -0.17
CA GLU A 128 16.11 11.21 -0.40
C GLU A 128 15.93 10.14 0.69
N THR A 129 15.42 10.50 1.86
CA THR A 129 15.15 9.58 2.96
C THR A 129 13.74 8.99 2.92
N GLY A 130 12.94 9.37 1.95
CA GLY A 130 11.56 8.90 1.76
C GLY A 130 11.47 7.40 1.45
N ARG A 131 10.36 6.77 1.80
CA ARG A 131 10.15 5.33 1.65
C ARG A 131 8.80 5.01 1.05
N VAL A 132 8.77 4.06 0.12
CA VAL A 132 7.54 3.53 -0.46
C VAL A 132 7.40 2.04 -0.12
N LEU A 133 6.32 1.67 0.55
CA LEU A 133 6.03 0.32 1.01
C LEU A 133 4.86 -0.26 0.21
N ILE A 134 5.12 -1.05 -0.82
CA ILE A 134 4.09 -1.61 -1.70
C ILE A 134 3.61 -2.96 -1.14
N PRO A 135 2.34 -3.10 -0.71
CA PRO A 135 1.82 -4.37 -0.23
C PRO A 135 1.79 -5.41 -1.36
N THR A 136 2.40 -6.57 -1.12
CA THR A 136 2.41 -7.71 -2.04
C THR A 136 2.01 -9.00 -1.34
N GLY A 137 2.18 -10.14 -1.99
CA GLY A 137 1.92 -11.47 -1.44
C GLY A 137 2.55 -12.54 -2.31
N SER A 138 2.67 -13.77 -1.78
CA SER A 138 3.29 -14.90 -2.49
C SER A 138 2.63 -15.22 -3.83
N VAL A 139 1.37 -14.81 -4.06
CA VAL A 139 0.66 -14.95 -5.36
C VAL A 139 1.34 -14.21 -6.50
N ALA A 140 2.18 -13.21 -6.22
CA ALA A 140 2.96 -12.49 -7.23
C ALA A 140 4.08 -13.34 -7.82
N ARG A 141 4.55 -14.35 -7.08
CA ARG A 141 5.75 -15.15 -7.39
C ARG A 141 5.45 -16.63 -7.55
N GLU A 142 4.35 -17.10 -6.95
CA GLU A 142 3.93 -18.51 -6.94
C GLU A 142 2.69 -18.67 -7.81
N ALA A 143 2.68 -19.70 -8.66
CA ALA A 143 1.48 -20.06 -9.41
C ALA A 143 0.42 -20.64 -8.46
N LYS A 144 -0.63 -19.88 -8.20
CA LYS A 144 -1.80 -20.29 -7.41
C LYS A 144 -3.04 -20.25 -8.28
N ALA A 145 -3.67 -21.42 -8.46
CA ALA A 145 -4.94 -21.48 -9.19
C ALA A 145 -6.01 -20.60 -8.57
N GLY A 146 -6.85 -19.98 -9.42
CA GLY A 146 -7.98 -19.17 -8.97
C GLY A 146 -7.66 -17.78 -8.40
N PHE A 147 -6.47 -17.25 -8.65
CA PHE A 147 -6.10 -15.88 -8.30
C PHE A 147 -6.01 -14.93 -9.51
N GLY A 148 -6.19 -15.42 -10.70
CA GLY A 148 -6.43 -14.72 -11.97
C GLY A 148 -5.68 -13.41 -12.16
N ALA A 149 -6.44 -12.36 -12.53
CA ALA A 149 -5.89 -11.02 -12.77
C ALA A 149 -5.21 -10.41 -11.53
N TYR A 150 -5.65 -10.76 -10.32
CA TYR A 150 -5.04 -10.28 -9.08
C TYR A 150 -3.57 -10.71 -8.95
N ALA A 151 -3.28 -12.00 -9.17
CA ALA A 151 -1.90 -12.50 -9.15
C ALA A 151 -1.03 -11.81 -10.20
N VAL A 152 -1.55 -11.62 -11.42
CA VAL A 152 -0.88 -10.87 -12.49
C VAL A 152 -0.59 -9.43 -12.06
N SER A 153 -1.56 -8.75 -11.46
CA SER A 153 -1.40 -7.37 -11.01
C SER A 153 -0.35 -7.23 -9.90
N LYS A 154 -0.29 -8.18 -8.96
CA LYS A 154 0.73 -8.17 -7.89
C LYS A 154 2.13 -8.46 -8.44
N ALA A 155 2.28 -9.37 -9.39
CA ALA A 155 3.56 -9.62 -10.08
C ALA A 155 4.03 -8.37 -10.86
N ALA A 156 3.10 -7.68 -11.52
CA ALA A 156 3.39 -6.44 -12.23
C ALA A 156 3.77 -5.28 -11.27
N ALA A 157 3.12 -5.19 -10.11
CA ALA A 157 3.48 -4.21 -9.07
C ALA A 157 4.89 -4.45 -8.50
N GLU A 158 5.31 -5.72 -8.30
CA GLU A 158 6.68 -6.04 -7.93
C GLU A 158 7.68 -5.69 -9.05
N GLY A 159 7.26 -5.80 -10.32
CA GLY A 159 8.05 -5.33 -11.47
C GLY A 159 8.22 -3.81 -11.47
N ALA A 160 7.15 -3.07 -11.20
CA ALA A 160 7.18 -1.62 -11.08
C ALA A 160 8.05 -1.16 -9.90
N MET A 161 7.94 -1.83 -8.75
CA MET A 161 8.78 -1.57 -7.58
C MET A 161 10.27 -1.60 -7.92
N ARG A 162 10.73 -2.70 -8.56
CA ARG A 162 12.15 -2.85 -8.95
C ARG A 162 12.64 -1.74 -9.89
N GLN A 163 11.75 -1.25 -10.76
CA GLN A 163 12.12 -0.17 -11.67
C GLN A 163 12.16 1.18 -10.94
N PHE A 164 11.22 1.45 -10.04
CA PHE A 164 11.26 2.66 -9.22
C PHE A 164 12.48 2.70 -8.30
N ALA A 165 12.83 1.59 -7.65
CA ALA A 165 14.04 1.49 -6.84
C ALA A 165 15.33 1.78 -7.63
N ALA A 166 15.34 1.42 -8.92
CA ALA A 166 16.49 1.72 -9.79
C ALA A 166 16.54 3.17 -10.29
N ASP A 167 15.39 3.86 -10.35
CA ASP A 167 15.25 5.17 -11.00
C ASP A 167 15.09 6.33 -9.99
N CYS A 168 14.69 6.05 -8.73
CA CYS A 168 14.43 7.05 -7.69
C CYS A 168 15.54 7.07 -6.64
N GLU A 169 15.66 8.20 -5.91
CA GLU A 169 16.55 8.34 -4.76
C GLU A 169 15.93 7.77 -3.48
N GLN A 170 14.59 7.71 -3.42
CA GLN A 170 13.82 7.17 -2.32
C GLN A 170 13.87 5.65 -2.29
N ALA A 171 13.87 5.06 -1.11
CA ALA A 171 13.79 3.60 -0.96
C ALA A 171 12.40 3.08 -1.34
N VAL A 172 12.33 2.26 -2.39
CA VAL A 172 11.07 1.66 -2.87
C VAL A 172 11.14 0.15 -2.77
N GLY A 173 10.28 -0.46 -1.96
CA GLY A 173 10.25 -1.90 -1.79
C GLY A 173 8.85 -2.46 -1.62
N CYS A 174 8.75 -3.77 -1.62
CA CYS A 174 7.51 -4.49 -1.35
C CYS A 174 7.49 -5.05 0.07
N VAL A 175 6.30 -5.12 0.66
CA VAL A 175 6.06 -5.76 1.95
C VAL A 175 5.07 -6.90 1.78
N ASP A 176 5.48 -8.13 2.16
CA ASP A 176 4.65 -9.34 2.09
C ASP A 176 4.21 -9.78 3.51
N PRO A 177 3.02 -9.36 3.97
CA PRO A 177 2.50 -9.74 5.27
C PRO A 177 1.96 -11.18 5.34
N GLY A 178 2.05 -11.93 4.25
CA GLY A 178 1.36 -13.19 4.08
C GLY A 178 -0.14 -13.00 3.81
N THR A 179 -0.95 -14.03 4.13
CA THR A 179 -2.40 -13.93 4.02
C THR A 179 -2.95 -13.12 5.20
N VAL A 180 -3.68 -12.04 4.91
CA VAL A 180 -4.31 -11.17 5.91
C VAL A 180 -5.82 -11.32 5.82
N ASP A 181 -6.49 -11.40 6.97
CA ASP A 181 -7.95 -11.51 7.05
C ASP A 181 -8.59 -10.15 6.76
N THR A 182 -9.00 -9.98 5.52
CA THR A 182 -9.65 -8.76 5.02
C THR A 182 -10.81 -9.11 4.11
N ALA A 183 -11.71 -8.17 3.90
CA ALA A 183 -12.81 -8.33 2.94
C ALA A 183 -12.33 -8.65 1.51
N LEU A 184 -11.10 -8.30 1.17
CA LEU A 184 -10.49 -8.59 -0.13
C LEU A 184 -10.19 -10.09 -0.32
N HIS A 185 -9.80 -10.79 0.73
CA HIS A 185 -9.38 -12.20 0.66
C HIS A 185 -10.41 -13.18 1.20
N GLY A 186 -11.17 -12.84 2.24
CA GLY A 186 -12.25 -13.64 2.81
C GLY A 186 -11.89 -15.08 3.23
N LEU A 187 -10.62 -15.43 3.32
CA LEU A 187 -10.12 -16.79 3.50
C LEU A 187 -9.55 -17.08 4.89
N GLY A 188 -9.73 -16.14 5.81
CA GLY A 188 -8.99 -16.15 7.07
C GLY A 188 -7.50 -15.82 6.83
N GLY A 189 -6.77 -15.61 7.89
CA GLY A 189 -5.37 -15.21 7.81
C GLY A 189 -4.93 -14.55 9.10
N ARG A 190 -3.87 -13.78 8.99
CA ARG A 190 -3.37 -12.93 10.08
C ARG A 190 -4.32 -11.77 10.31
N ASP A 191 -4.48 -11.37 11.56
CA ASP A 191 -5.18 -10.13 11.90
C ASP A 191 -4.50 -8.94 11.19
N PRO A 192 -5.27 -8.01 10.58
CA PRO A 192 -4.70 -6.83 9.94
C PRO A 192 -3.79 -5.99 10.85
N SER A 193 -4.09 -5.89 12.15
CA SER A 193 -3.25 -5.15 13.10
C SER A 193 -1.88 -5.82 13.29
N GLU A 194 -1.83 -7.15 13.43
CA GLU A 194 -0.56 -7.87 13.49
C GLU A 194 0.25 -7.80 12.18
N ALA A 195 -0.44 -7.65 11.04
CA ALA A 195 0.20 -7.49 9.76
C ALA A 195 0.79 -6.08 9.57
N ALA A 196 0.16 -5.08 10.17
CA ALA A 196 0.57 -3.68 10.08
C ALA A 196 1.93 -3.40 10.73
N ASP A 197 2.28 -4.10 11.83
CA ASP A 197 3.58 -3.99 12.50
C ASP A 197 4.77 -4.29 11.57
N LEU A 198 4.55 -5.15 10.56
CA LEU A 198 5.56 -5.41 9.54
C LEU A 198 5.85 -4.17 8.68
N PHE A 199 4.85 -3.32 8.45
CA PHE A 199 5.01 -2.11 7.65
C PHE A 199 5.73 -1.01 8.42
N THR A 200 5.44 -0.81 9.71
CA THR A 200 6.17 0.15 10.54
C THR A 200 7.64 -0.28 10.71
N TRP A 201 7.89 -1.58 10.88
CA TRP A 201 9.25 -2.11 10.89
C TRP A 201 9.95 -1.90 9.53
N ALA A 202 9.31 -2.25 8.41
CA ALA A 202 9.91 -2.09 7.07
C ALA A 202 10.25 -0.62 6.77
N ALA A 203 9.45 0.32 7.25
CA ALA A 203 9.76 1.75 7.15
C ALA A 203 11.01 2.15 7.94
N SER A 204 11.39 1.40 8.98
CA SER A 204 12.57 1.69 9.80
C SER A 204 13.89 1.14 9.25
N VAL A 205 13.85 0.33 8.17
CA VAL A 205 15.01 -0.35 7.57
C VAL A 205 15.10 -0.06 6.05
N PRO A 206 15.29 1.22 5.65
CA PRO A 206 15.24 1.61 4.24
C PRO A 206 16.30 0.95 3.36
N GLU A 207 17.48 0.68 3.88
CA GLU A 207 18.57 0.03 3.12
C GLU A 207 18.23 -1.43 2.78
N GLU A 208 17.50 -2.13 3.65
CA GLU A 208 17.03 -3.49 3.42
C GLU A 208 15.76 -3.52 2.56
N LEU A 209 15.02 -2.41 2.51
CA LEU A 209 13.77 -2.29 1.76
C LEU A 209 14.01 -2.07 0.27
N ASP A 210 15.00 -1.26 -0.09
CA ASP A 210 15.16 -0.73 -1.43
C ASP A 210 15.40 -1.82 -2.48
N GLY A 211 14.48 -1.94 -3.43
CA GLY A 211 14.50 -2.97 -4.49
C GLY A 211 14.11 -4.38 -4.03
N GLU A 212 13.80 -4.56 -2.74
CA GLU A 212 13.61 -5.86 -2.10
C GLU A 212 12.15 -6.13 -1.69
N ILE A 213 11.91 -7.34 -1.27
CA ILE A 213 10.60 -7.78 -0.74
C ILE A 213 10.82 -8.24 0.69
N LEU A 214 10.41 -7.41 1.63
CA LEU A 214 10.48 -7.75 3.05
C LEU A 214 9.23 -8.53 3.48
N GLY A 215 9.44 -9.62 4.20
CA GLY A 215 8.36 -10.48 4.66
C GLY A 215 8.48 -10.85 6.14
N LEU A 216 7.53 -11.67 6.60
CA LEU A 216 7.45 -12.13 7.99
C LEU A 216 8.73 -12.82 8.49
N LYS A 217 9.49 -13.45 7.58
CA LYS A 217 10.73 -14.14 7.95
C LYS A 217 11.81 -13.13 8.32
N ASP A 218 11.95 -12.09 7.51
CA ASP A 218 12.95 -11.04 7.67
C ASP A 218 12.67 -10.26 8.95
N TRP A 219 11.40 -9.87 9.14
CA TRP A 219 10.95 -9.21 10.37
C TRP A 219 11.24 -10.04 11.63
N LYS A 220 10.89 -11.35 11.64
CA LYS A 220 11.16 -12.23 12.77
C LYS A 220 12.65 -12.47 13.04
N GLN A 221 13.50 -12.34 12.03
CA GLN A 221 14.95 -12.43 12.22
C GLN A 221 15.53 -11.14 12.82
N ALA A 222 15.01 -9.99 12.39
CA ALA A 222 15.47 -8.68 12.85
C ALA A 222 14.99 -8.33 14.27
N THR A 223 13.84 -8.89 14.72
CA THR A 223 13.22 -8.56 16.00
C THR A 223 13.40 -9.62 17.09
N ARG A 224 14.29 -10.59 16.88
CA ARG A 224 14.71 -11.59 17.89
C ARG A 224 15.91 -11.09 18.66
#